data_6beb4d053b324d59d9400dc6905dc067
#
_entry.id   6beb4d053b324d59d9400dc6905dc067
#
_cell.length_a   1.000
_cell.length_b   1.000
_cell.length_c   1.000
_cell.angle_alpha   90.00
_cell.angle_beta   90.00
_cell.angle_gamma   90.00
#
_symmetry.space_group_name_H-M   'P 1'
#
loop_
_entity.id
_entity.type
_entity.pdbx_description
1 polymer ?
#
loop_
_entity_poly.entity_id
_entity_poly.type
_entity_poly.pdbx_seq_one_letter_code
_entity_poly.pdbx_strand_id
1 'polypeptide(L)'
;FQKMGNQCGFLFYTQAWNTSKIDPVTGFVNLFDTRYETREKSKTFFGKFDAIRYNVEKDWFEFAFDYSNFTSKAEGSRTNWTLCTYGERIETFRDEKQNSNWVTRKINLTDKFKELFAKYNIDIQADLKEAIAQQDSAEFFKGLLHLLKLTLQMRNSETGTNVDYMQSPVADAKGNFYNSDTCNESLPQNADANGAYNIARKGLVIIDKIKRSDDLKKIDLKISNKEWLQFAQEKPYLNE
;
A
#
# COMPACT_ATOMS: atom_id res chain seq x y z
N PHE A 1 10.42 14.33 28.07
CA PHE A 1 9.78 15.62 27.67
C PHE A 1 10.79 16.75 27.86
N GLN A 2 11.03 17.51 26.80
CA GLN A 2 11.91 18.66 26.87
C GLN A 2 11.07 19.94 26.74
N LYS A 3 11.15 20.83 27.72
CA LYS A 3 10.52 22.13 27.67
C LYS A 3 11.42 23.08 26.88
N MET A 4 10.90 23.69 25.84
CA MET A 4 11.65 24.62 24.99
C MET A 4 11.36 26.07 25.42
N GLY A 5 12.27 26.66 26.19
CA GLY A 5 12.24 28.07 26.59
C GLY A 5 10.91 28.51 27.23
N ASN A 6 10.41 29.67 26.83
CA ASN A 6 9.13 30.23 27.30
C ASN A 6 7.91 29.74 26.51
N GLN A 7 8.08 28.78 25.61
CA GLN A 7 7.00 28.19 24.83
C GLN A 7 6.41 26.99 25.58
N CYS A 8 5.09 26.89 25.64
CA CYS A 8 4.39 25.68 26.10
C CYS A 8 4.38 24.65 24.97
N GLY A 9 5.42 23.84 24.88
CA GLY A 9 5.51 22.79 23.86
C GLY A 9 6.19 21.54 24.39
N PHE A 10 5.87 20.39 23.79
CA PHE A 10 6.49 19.11 24.08
C PHE A 10 7.00 18.51 22.80
N LEU A 11 8.19 17.90 22.83
CA LEU A 11 8.74 17.14 21.73
C LEU A 11 8.56 15.65 22.02
N PHE A 12 7.92 14.94 21.08
CA PHE A 12 7.78 13.49 21.11
C PHE A 12 8.64 12.85 20.05
N TYR A 13 9.33 11.78 20.42
CA TYR A 13 10.01 10.90 19.47
C TYR A 13 9.11 9.73 19.15
N THR A 14 8.89 9.45 17.87
CA THR A 14 8.13 8.29 17.41
C THR A 14 8.83 7.58 16.26
N GLN A 15 8.61 6.27 16.14
CA GLN A 15 9.17 5.50 15.04
C GLN A 15 8.47 5.85 13.72
N ALA A 16 9.27 6.04 12.66
CA ALA A 16 8.76 6.35 11.32
C ALA A 16 8.25 5.10 10.54
N TRP A 17 8.08 3.95 11.21
CA TRP A 17 7.64 2.72 10.55
C TRP A 17 6.31 2.92 9.80
N ASN A 18 6.36 2.70 8.49
CA ASN A 18 5.27 2.81 7.52
C ASN A 18 4.48 4.14 7.52
N THR A 19 5.02 5.23 8.06
CA THR A 19 4.30 6.52 8.08
C THR A 19 4.08 7.09 6.69
N SER A 20 5.04 6.97 5.77
CA SER A 20 4.91 7.43 4.38
C SER A 20 4.25 6.42 3.44
N LYS A 21 4.01 5.17 3.90
CA LYS A 21 3.52 4.07 3.08
C LYS A 21 2.12 3.60 3.46
N ILE A 22 1.50 4.21 4.46
CA ILE A 22 0.14 3.89 4.88
C ILE A 22 -0.83 4.81 4.15
N ASP A 23 -1.90 4.24 3.63
CA ASP A 23 -2.98 5.01 3.01
C ASP A 23 -3.65 5.88 4.08
N PRO A 24 -3.70 7.21 3.94
CA PRO A 24 -4.26 8.08 4.95
C PRO A 24 -5.78 7.94 5.09
N VAL A 25 -6.45 7.37 4.08
CA VAL A 25 -7.91 7.24 4.02
C VAL A 25 -8.38 5.90 4.56
N THR A 26 -7.72 4.81 4.18
CA THR A 26 -8.16 3.45 4.51
C THR A 26 -7.31 2.80 5.60
N GLY A 27 -6.12 3.34 5.87
CA GLY A 27 -5.13 2.70 6.72
C GLY A 27 -4.46 1.47 6.08
N PHE A 28 -4.66 1.25 4.78
CA PHE A 28 -4.00 0.17 4.07
C PHE A 28 -2.48 0.37 4.04
N VAL A 29 -1.74 -0.71 4.22
CA VAL A 29 -0.28 -0.76 4.04
C VAL A 29 0.12 -2.08 3.39
N ASN A 30 1.09 -2.02 2.48
CA ASN A 30 1.63 -3.24 1.89
C ASN A 30 2.50 -4.01 2.89
N LEU A 31 2.09 -5.23 3.22
CA LEU A 31 2.82 -6.18 4.08
C LEU A 31 3.30 -7.43 3.32
N PHE A 32 3.10 -7.52 2.01
CA PHE A 32 3.55 -8.64 1.20
C PHE A 32 5.07 -8.61 0.95
N ASP A 33 5.65 -9.79 0.81
CA ASP A 33 6.92 -9.99 0.11
C ASP A 33 6.59 -10.49 -1.31
N THR A 34 6.83 -9.64 -2.30
CA THR A 34 6.51 -9.88 -3.72
C THR A 34 7.72 -10.29 -4.55
N ARG A 35 8.81 -10.77 -3.92
CA ARG A 35 9.99 -11.22 -4.66
C ARG A 35 9.73 -12.59 -5.31
N TYR A 36 10.11 -12.69 -6.58
CA TYR A 36 10.12 -13.99 -7.23
C TYR A 36 11.28 -14.85 -6.68
N GLU A 37 10.97 -16.06 -6.27
CA GLU A 37 11.97 -17.04 -5.87
C GLU A 37 11.90 -18.28 -6.80
N THR A 38 10.77 -18.99 -6.79
CA THR A 38 10.50 -20.12 -7.64
C THR A 38 9.05 -20.07 -8.15
N ARG A 39 8.78 -20.85 -9.20
CA ARG A 39 7.43 -21.03 -9.74
C ARG A 39 6.48 -21.60 -8.69
N GLU A 40 6.90 -22.62 -7.96
CA GLU A 40 6.10 -23.32 -6.96
C GLU A 40 5.73 -22.38 -5.79
N LYS A 41 6.69 -21.58 -5.31
CA LYS A 41 6.43 -20.55 -4.29
C LYS A 41 5.47 -19.49 -4.80
N SER A 42 5.57 -19.11 -6.07
CA SER A 42 4.65 -18.16 -6.67
C SER A 42 3.24 -18.73 -6.79
N LYS A 43 3.07 -19.98 -7.22
CA LYS A 43 1.77 -20.67 -7.21
C LYS A 43 1.17 -20.70 -5.80
N THR A 44 1.95 -21.06 -4.80
CA THR A 44 1.53 -21.07 -3.39
C THR A 44 1.12 -19.67 -2.92
N PHE A 45 1.87 -18.63 -3.30
CA PHE A 45 1.57 -17.25 -2.95
C PHE A 45 0.24 -16.79 -3.54
N PHE A 46 0.01 -16.97 -4.86
CA PHE A 46 -1.24 -16.58 -5.49
C PHE A 46 -2.42 -17.46 -5.06
N GLY A 47 -2.18 -18.71 -4.72
CA GLY A 47 -3.19 -19.62 -4.14
C GLY A 47 -3.78 -19.14 -2.80
N LYS A 48 -3.06 -18.27 -2.06
CA LYS A 48 -3.53 -17.70 -0.78
C LYS A 48 -4.51 -16.53 -0.92
N PHE A 49 -4.68 -15.99 -2.12
CA PHE A 49 -5.73 -15.01 -2.36
C PHE A 49 -7.11 -15.69 -2.29
N ASP A 50 -8.09 -15.02 -1.73
CA ASP A 50 -9.47 -15.53 -1.65
C ASP A 50 -10.09 -15.57 -3.06
N ALA A 51 -9.89 -14.51 -3.83
CA ALA A 51 -10.31 -14.41 -5.24
C ALA A 51 -9.37 -13.51 -6.04
N ILE A 52 -9.18 -13.86 -7.32
CA ILE A 52 -8.54 -13.02 -8.33
C ILE A 52 -9.49 -12.97 -9.51
N ARG A 53 -9.97 -11.78 -9.88
CA ARG A 53 -10.98 -11.63 -10.93
C ARG A 53 -10.81 -10.33 -11.69
N TYR A 54 -11.35 -10.28 -12.91
CA TYR A 54 -11.52 -9.07 -13.68
C TYR A 54 -12.94 -8.53 -13.48
N ASN A 55 -13.03 -7.27 -13.05
CA ASN A 55 -14.31 -6.58 -12.90
C ASN A 55 -14.60 -5.82 -14.20
N VAL A 56 -15.55 -6.35 -15.00
CA VAL A 56 -15.90 -5.81 -16.33
C VAL A 56 -16.50 -4.41 -16.24
N GLU A 57 -17.35 -4.15 -15.23
CA GLU A 57 -18.03 -2.86 -15.06
C GLU A 57 -17.06 -1.74 -14.71
N LYS A 58 -16.03 -2.06 -13.92
CA LYS A 58 -15.03 -1.11 -13.42
C LYS A 58 -13.77 -1.06 -14.27
N ASP A 59 -13.60 -2.02 -15.18
CA ASP A 59 -12.42 -2.19 -16.02
C ASP A 59 -11.12 -2.27 -15.21
N TRP A 60 -11.08 -3.17 -14.21
CA TRP A 60 -9.85 -3.47 -13.46
C TRP A 60 -9.83 -4.89 -12.92
N PHE A 61 -8.63 -5.37 -12.53
CA PHE A 61 -8.48 -6.62 -11.80
C PHE A 61 -8.59 -6.39 -10.30
N GLU A 62 -9.21 -7.33 -9.60
CA GLU A 62 -9.39 -7.36 -8.16
C GLU A 62 -8.68 -8.57 -7.56
N PHE A 63 -7.90 -8.33 -6.50
CA PHE A 63 -7.22 -9.34 -5.73
C PHE A 63 -7.74 -9.26 -4.30
N ALA A 64 -8.72 -10.11 -3.96
CA ALA A 64 -9.27 -10.20 -2.61
C ALA A 64 -8.43 -11.14 -1.77
N PHE A 65 -8.14 -10.75 -0.52
CA PHE A 65 -7.28 -11.55 0.36
C PHE A 65 -7.48 -11.20 1.83
N ASP A 66 -7.09 -12.16 2.68
CA ASP A 66 -6.88 -11.96 4.11
C ASP A 66 -5.38 -12.00 4.41
N TYR A 67 -4.85 -10.93 5.04
CA TYR A 67 -3.43 -10.89 5.44
C TYR A 67 -3.03 -12.04 6.37
N SER A 68 -3.94 -12.60 7.16
CA SER A 68 -3.65 -13.74 8.03
C SER A 68 -3.11 -14.96 7.28
N ASN A 69 -3.47 -15.10 5.99
CA ASN A 69 -2.94 -16.15 5.12
C ASN A 69 -1.48 -15.91 4.70
N PHE A 70 -0.95 -14.69 4.86
CA PHE A 70 0.37 -14.28 4.37
C PHE A 70 1.34 -13.91 5.49
N THR A 71 0.87 -13.28 6.56
CA THR A 71 1.73 -12.73 7.62
C THR A 71 0.98 -12.46 8.91
N SER A 72 1.65 -12.63 10.05
CA SER A 72 1.13 -12.25 11.37
C SER A 72 1.26 -10.73 11.68
N LYS A 73 1.91 -9.94 10.80
CA LYS A 73 2.11 -8.51 11.03
C LYS A 73 0.81 -7.70 11.08
N ALA A 74 -0.28 -8.21 10.51
CA ALA A 74 -1.59 -7.59 10.53
C ALA A 74 -2.48 -8.07 11.69
N GLU A 75 -1.98 -8.93 12.58
CA GLU A 75 -2.75 -9.46 13.70
C GLU A 75 -3.30 -8.36 14.62
N GLY A 76 -4.60 -8.43 14.90
CA GLY A 76 -5.31 -7.44 15.73
C GLY A 76 -5.69 -6.14 15.02
N SER A 77 -5.57 -6.10 13.68
CA SER A 77 -6.02 -5.00 12.83
C SER A 77 -6.91 -5.56 11.70
N ARG A 78 -7.41 -4.71 10.80
CA ARG A 78 -8.16 -5.18 9.61
C ARG A 78 -7.24 -6.00 8.72
N THR A 79 -7.63 -7.24 8.42
CA THR A 79 -6.84 -8.18 7.61
C THR A 79 -7.39 -8.36 6.20
N ASN A 80 -8.71 -8.18 6.00
CA ASN A 80 -9.38 -8.40 4.72
C ASN A 80 -9.33 -7.16 3.83
N TRP A 81 -8.79 -7.32 2.63
CA TRP A 81 -8.59 -6.26 1.67
C TRP A 81 -8.87 -6.73 0.25
N THR A 82 -9.19 -5.78 -0.63
CA THR A 82 -9.24 -6.00 -2.08
C THR A 82 -8.34 -4.98 -2.75
N LEU A 83 -7.28 -5.45 -3.42
CA LEU A 83 -6.46 -4.61 -4.29
C LEU A 83 -7.13 -4.49 -5.65
N CYS A 84 -7.13 -3.29 -6.20
CA CYS A 84 -7.63 -3.01 -7.54
C CYS A 84 -6.49 -2.46 -8.41
N THR A 85 -6.41 -2.88 -9.67
CA THR A 85 -5.43 -2.36 -10.63
C THR A 85 -5.86 -0.99 -11.17
N TYR A 86 -6.45 -0.18 -10.30
CA TYR A 86 -6.94 1.15 -10.61
C TYR A 86 -5.80 2.13 -10.88
N GLY A 87 -5.94 2.86 -11.99
CA GLY A 87 -5.11 4.00 -12.36
C GLY A 87 -3.74 3.65 -12.91
N GLU A 88 -2.86 4.63 -12.89
CA GLU A 88 -1.54 4.56 -13.50
C GLU A 88 -0.45 4.44 -12.44
N ARG A 89 0.69 3.86 -12.82
CA ARG A 89 1.89 3.78 -11.98
C ARG A 89 3.11 4.21 -12.77
N ILE A 90 4.10 4.71 -12.04
CA ILE A 90 5.41 4.98 -12.62
C ILE A 90 6.30 3.77 -12.40
N GLU A 91 6.59 3.05 -13.49
CA GLU A 91 7.50 1.94 -13.51
C GLU A 91 8.92 2.44 -13.74
N THR A 92 9.86 1.98 -12.92
CA THR A 92 11.29 2.22 -13.12
C THR A 92 11.94 0.94 -13.68
N PHE A 93 12.65 1.06 -14.80
CA PHE A 93 13.31 -0.08 -15.45
C PHE A 93 14.65 0.34 -16.05
N ARG A 94 15.48 -0.64 -16.41
CA ARG A 94 16.71 -0.40 -17.15
C ARG A 94 16.42 -0.42 -18.65
N ASP A 95 16.79 0.65 -19.34
CA ASP A 95 16.66 0.74 -20.78
C ASP A 95 17.97 0.35 -21.45
N GLU A 96 18.00 -0.82 -22.08
CA GLU A 96 19.19 -1.34 -22.80
C GLU A 96 19.60 -0.43 -23.95
N LYS A 97 18.63 0.30 -24.57
CA LYS A 97 18.89 1.26 -25.64
C LYS A 97 19.57 2.55 -25.17
N GLN A 98 19.51 2.82 -23.86
CA GLN A 98 20.11 3.98 -23.21
C GLN A 98 21.27 3.59 -22.28
N ASN A 99 22.15 2.71 -22.73
CA ASN A 99 23.32 2.25 -21.98
C ASN A 99 22.97 1.63 -20.62
N SER A 100 21.82 0.96 -20.52
CA SER A 100 21.32 0.36 -19.28
C SER A 100 21.08 1.39 -18.15
N ASN A 101 20.81 2.64 -18.47
CA ASN A 101 20.41 3.63 -17.49
C ASN A 101 19.01 3.32 -16.93
N TRP A 102 18.79 3.73 -15.70
CA TRP A 102 17.46 3.68 -15.09
C TRP A 102 16.58 4.78 -15.70
N VAL A 103 15.45 4.37 -16.23
CA VAL A 103 14.44 5.25 -16.81
C VAL A 103 13.07 4.96 -16.19
N THR A 104 12.21 5.95 -16.24
CA THR A 104 10.83 5.84 -15.76
C THR A 104 9.85 5.90 -16.93
N ARG A 105 8.74 5.23 -16.79
CA ARG A 105 7.58 5.36 -17.68
C ARG A 105 6.28 5.23 -16.93
N LYS A 106 5.29 5.97 -17.37
CA LYS A 106 3.92 5.88 -16.88
C LYS A 106 3.21 4.70 -17.57
N ILE A 107 2.58 3.84 -16.81
CA ILE A 107 1.85 2.68 -17.31
C ILE A 107 0.44 2.63 -16.72
N ASN A 108 -0.54 2.19 -17.52
CA ASN A 108 -1.83 1.77 -17.03
C ASN A 108 -1.72 0.33 -16.51
N LEU A 109 -2.07 0.12 -15.24
CA LEU A 109 -1.94 -1.21 -14.60
C LEU A 109 -2.85 -2.25 -15.26
N THR A 110 -4.13 -1.91 -15.47
CA THR A 110 -5.11 -2.84 -16.03
C THR A 110 -4.69 -3.32 -17.41
N ASP A 111 -4.22 -2.41 -18.28
CA ASP A 111 -3.74 -2.77 -19.61
C ASP A 111 -2.54 -3.73 -19.55
N LYS A 112 -1.61 -3.50 -18.62
CA LYS A 112 -0.45 -4.38 -18.43
C LYS A 112 -0.84 -5.77 -17.94
N PHE A 113 -1.85 -5.89 -17.08
CA PHE A 113 -2.40 -7.19 -16.70
C PHE A 113 -3.10 -7.87 -17.89
N LYS A 114 -3.90 -7.13 -18.68
CA LYS A 114 -4.52 -7.67 -19.91
C LYS A 114 -3.47 -8.19 -20.88
N GLU A 115 -2.40 -7.40 -21.14
CA GLU A 115 -1.27 -7.81 -22.00
C GLU A 115 -0.61 -9.10 -21.49
N LEU A 116 -0.36 -9.19 -20.16
CA LEU A 116 0.24 -10.38 -19.57
C LEU A 116 -0.65 -11.61 -19.74
N PHE A 117 -1.93 -11.52 -19.39
CA PHE A 117 -2.85 -12.64 -19.49
C PHE A 117 -3.06 -13.09 -20.95
N ALA A 118 -3.21 -12.14 -21.88
CA ALA A 118 -3.32 -12.43 -23.30
C ALA A 118 -2.08 -13.16 -23.85
N LYS A 119 -0.87 -12.75 -23.45
CA LYS A 119 0.39 -13.41 -23.85
C LYS A 119 0.42 -14.91 -23.49
N TYR A 120 -0.25 -15.29 -22.42
CA TYR A 120 -0.29 -16.68 -21.94
C TYR A 120 -1.65 -17.36 -22.19
N ASN A 121 -2.46 -16.81 -23.08
CA ASN A 121 -3.78 -17.32 -23.47
C ASN A 121 -4.73 -17.56 -22.30
N ILE A 122 -4.69 -16.70 -21.31
CA ILE A 122 -5.59 -16.73 -20.15
C ILE A 122 -6.81 -15.86 -20.45
N ASP A 123 -8.00 -16.46 -20.41
CA ASP A 123 -9.26 -15.72 -20.49
C ASP A 123 -9.47 -14.95 -19.18
N ILE A 124 -9.51 -13.62 -19.27
CA ILE A 124 -9.67 -12.73 -18.10
C ILE A 124 -11.08 -12.80 -17.49
N GLN A 125 -12.07 -13.38 -18.18
CA GLN A 125 -13.42 -13.57 -17.66
C GLN A 125 -13.60 -14.93 -16.94
N ALA A 126 -12.60 -15.81 -17.03
CA ALA A 126 -12.59 -17.09 -16.32
C ALA A 126 -12.18 -16.90 -14.84
N ASP A 127 -12.16 -18.00 -14.08
CA ASP A 127 -11.55 -18.01 -12.74
C ASP A 127 -10.03 -17.83 -12.87
N LEU A 128 -9.59 -16.60 -12.65
CA LEU A 128 -8.16 -16.25 -12.78
C LEU A 128 -7.30 -16.94 -11.73
N LYS A 129 -7.82 -17.24 -10.53
CA LYS A 129 -7.06 -17.95 -9.50
C LYS A 129 -6.74 -19.37 -9.96
N GLU A 130 -7.72 -20.06 -10.54
CA GLU A 130 -7.51 -21.38 -11.12
C GLU A 130 -6.59 -21.33 -12.34
N ALA A 131 -6.81 -20.41 -13.26
CA ALA A 131 -5.98 -20.22 -14.44
C ALA A 131 -4.51 -19.93 -14.09
N ILE A 132 -4.24 -19.13 -13.07
CA ILE A 132 -2.90 -18.85 -12.56
C ILE A 132 -2.27 -20.12 -11.95
N ALA A 133 -3.04 -20.92 -11.19
CA ALA A 133 -2.54 -22.17 -10.59
C ALA A 133 -2.10 -23.20 -11.65
N GLN A 134 -2.71 -23.18 -12.82
CA GLN A 134 -2.39 -24.07 -13.95
C GLN A 134 -1.16 -23.62 -14.74
N GLN A 135 -0.67 -22.38 -14.57
CA GLN A 135 0.49 -21.90 -15.31
C GLN A 135 1.80 -22.54 -14.83
N ASP A 136 2.69 -22.84 -15.80
CA ASP A 136 4.00 -23.45 -15.53
C ASP A 136 5.18 -22.57 -15.96
N SER A 137 4.92 -21.38 -16.51
CA SER A 137 5.95 -20.46 -16.97
C SER A 137 6.54 -19.63 -15.82
N ALA A 138 7.84 -19.72 -15.59
CA ALA A 138 8.57 -18.86 -14.67
C ALA A 138 8.44 -17.37 -15.05
N GLU A 139 8.48 -17.07 -16.36
CA GLU A 139 8.39 -15.70 -16.88
C GLU A 139 6.98 -15.11 -16.64
N PHE A 140 5.94 -15.93 -16.71
CA PHE A 140 4.59 -15.53 -16.33
C PHE A 140 4.56 -15.06 -14.86
N PHE A 141 5.07 -15.87 -13.93
CA PHE A 141 5.05 -15.53 -12.51
C PHE A 141 5.95 -14.34 -12.16
N LYS A 142 7.09 -14.17 -12.82
CA LYS A 142 7.91 -12.95 -12.69
C LYS A 142 7.13 -11.71 -13.12
N GLY A 143 6.44 -11.78 -14.26
CA GLY A 143 5.60 -10.70 -14.77
C GLY A 143 4.43 -10.40 -13.83
N LEU A 144 3.72 -11.42 -13.36
CA LEU A 144 2.57 -11.28 -12.49
C LEU A 144 2.95 -10.67 -11.11
N LEU A 145 4.05 -11.13 -10.51
CA LEU A 145 4.58 -10.56 -9.26
C LEU A 145 5.06 -9.12 -9.44
N HIS A 146 5.66 -8.81 -10.60
CA HIS A 146 6.08 -7.44 -10.93
C HIS A 146 4.86 -6.51 -11.02
N LEU A 147 3.81 -6.92 -11.73
CA LEU A 147 2.58 -6.12 -11.84
C LEU A 147 1.85 -5.99 -10.50
N LEU A 148 1.83 -7.03 -9.68
CA LEU A 148 1.30 -6.96 -8.32
C LEU A 148 2.12 -5.98 -7.46
N LYS A 149 3.45 -6.00 -7.56
CA LYS A 149 4.32 -5.03 -6.88
C LYS A 149 4.02 -3.60 -7.30
N LEU A 150 3.81 -3.34 -8.58
CA LEU A 150 3.41 -2.02 -9.09
C LEU A 150 2.00 -1.63 -8.61
N THR A 151 1.07 -2.58 -8.53
CA THR A 151 -0.27 -2.32 -7.95
C THR A 151 -0.16 -1.86 -6.49
N LEU A 152 0.70 -2.50 -5.71
CA LEU A 152 0.97 -2.16 -4.30
C LEU A 152 1.80 -0.88 -4.11
N GLN A 153 2.38 -0.33 -5.17
CA GLN A 153 3.18 0.90 -5.13
C GLN A 153 2.26 2.11 -4.99
N MET A 154 2.23 2.70 -3.81
CA MET A 154 1.42 3.90 -3.58
C MET A 154 2.12 5.18 -4.05
N ARG A 155 3.42 5.35 -3.80
CA ARG A 155 4.19 6.51 -4.26
C ARG A 155 4.64 6.31 -5.71
N ASN A 156 4.39 7.30 -6.54
CA ASN A 156 4.77 7.36 -7.94
C ASN A 156 5.57 8.62 -8.18
N SER A 157 6.86 8.49 -8.48
CA SER A 157 7.76 9.62 -8.73
C SER A 157 8.59 9.37 -9.96
N GLU A 158 8.86 10.41 -10.72
CA GLU A 158 9.66 10.37 -11.93
C GLU A 158 10.94 11.18 -11.75
N THR A 159 12.09 10.54 -12.01
CA THR A 159 13.39 11.18 -11.83
C THR A 159 13.58 12.33 -12.83
N GLY A 160 13.98 13.50 -12.33
CA GLY A 160 14.24 14.67 -13.17
C GLY A 160 12.99 15.49 -13.54
N THR A 161 11.85 15.16 -13.00
CA THR A 161 10.59 15.91 -13.14
C THR A 161 9.98 16.27 -11.78
N ASN A 162 8.89 17.03 -11.77
CA ASN A 162 8.14 17.35 -10.55
C ASN A 162 7.01 16.33 -10.28
N VAL A 163 6.99 15.20 -10.98
CA VAL A 163 5.95 14.19 -10.81
C VAL A 163 6.24 13.39 -9.54
N ASP A 164 5.42 13.58 -8.52
CA ASP A 164 5.45 12.84 -7.26
C ASP A 164 4.05 12.82 -6.65
N TYR A 165 3.33 11.74 -6.88
CA TYR A 165 1.97 11.56 -6.37
C TYR A 165 1.79 10.23 -5.66
N MET A 166 0.77 10.16 -4.82
CA MET A 166 0.34 8.94 -4.16
C MET A 166 -1.00 8.47 -4.72
N GLN A 167 -1.12 7.17 -4.95
CA GLN A 167 -2.36 6.53 -5.36
C GLN A 167 -2.55 5.21 -4.62
N SER A 168 -3.69 5.09 -3.93
CA SER A 168 -4.04 3.87 -3.22
C SER A 168 -4.49 2.77 -4.19
N PRO A 169 -4.12 1.50 -3.94
CA PRO A 169 -4.67 0.35 -4.65
C PRO A 169 -5.97 -0.17 -4.04
N VAL A 170 -6.43 0.41 -2.93
CA VAL A 170 -7.67 -0.02 -2.24
C VAL A 170 -8.66 1.13 -2.18
N ALA A 171 -9.94 0.80 -2.34
CA ALA A 171 -11.03 1.76 -2.21
C ALA A 171 -11.48 1.92 -0.75
N ASP A 172 -12.01 3.10 -0.42
CA ASP A 172 -12.74 3.34 0.81
C ASP A 172 -14.12 2.64 0.80
N ALA A 173 -14.90 2.80 1.87
CA ALA A 173 -16.24 2.22 1.98
C ALA A 173 -17.25 2.77 0.95
N LYS A 174 -16.93 3.91 0.31
CA LYS A 174 -17.76 4.54 -0.74
C LYS A 174 -17.30 4.14 -2.15
N GLY A 175 -16.22 3.37 -2.27
CA GLY A 175 -15.64 2.95 -3.54
C GLY A 175 -14.64 3.95 -4.15
N ASN A 176 -14.19 4.97 -3.40
CA ASN A 176 -13.24 5.95 -3.87
C ASN A 176 -11.80 5.54 -3.52
N PHE A 177 -10.86 5.85 -4.40
CA PHE A 177 -9.43 5.62 -4.17
C PHE A 177 -8.76 6.93 -3.77
N TYR A 178 -7.92 6.89 -2.74
CA TYR A 178 -7.06 8.02 -2.43
C TYR A 178 -6.07 8.26 -3.56
N ASN A 179 -6.05 9.49 -4.06
CA ASN A 179 -5.07 10.01 -5.00
C ASN A 179 -4.69 11.42 -4.56
N SER A 180 -3.39 11.66 -4.31
CA SER A 180 -2.91 12.93 -3.77
C SER A 180 -3.09 14.12 -4.71
N ASP A 181 -3.18 13.88 -6.04
CA ASP A 181 -3.37 14.94 -7.03
C ASP A 181 -4.82 15.45 -7.10
N THR A 182 -5.78 14.64 -6.63
CA THR A 182 -7.22 14.93 -6.74
C THR A 182 -7.96 14.89 -5.41
N CYS A 183 -7.25 14.59 -4.31
CA CYS A 183 -7.88 14.50 -3.00
C CYS A 183 -8.24 15.88 -2.42
N ASN A 184 -9.06 15.87 -1.37
CA ASN A 184 -9.39 17.07 -0.60
C ASN A 184 -8.13 17.63 0.07
N GLU A 185 -8.04 18.97 0.21
CA GLU A 185 -6.93 19.68 0.85
C GLU A 185 -6.67 19.27 2.32
N SER A 186 -7.65 18.67 2.99
CA SER A 186 -7.47 18.10 4.34
C SER A 186 -6.65 16.82 4.35
N LEU A 187 -6.42 16.19 3.19
CA LEU A 187 -5.60 14.99 3.03
C LEU A 187 -4.20 15.33 2.51
N PRO A 188 -3.20 14.47 2.77
CA PRO A 188 -1.84 14.67 2.28
C PRO A 188 -1.78 14.81 0.75
N GLN A 189 -1.13 15.86 0.26
CA GLN A 189 -1.04 16.18 -1.18
C GLN A 189 0.17 15.53 -1.87
N ASN A 190 1.04 14.84 -1.13
CA ASN A 190 2.18 14.07 -1.64
C ASN A 190 2.68 13.08 -0.58
N ALA A 191 3.70 12.27 -0.92
CA ALA A 191 4.22 11.24 -0.03
C ALA A 191 4.91 11.79 1.23
N ASP A 192 5.58 12.93 1.13
CA ASP A 192 6.28 13.54 2.27
C ASP A 192 5.26 14.16 3.23
N ALA A 193 4.23 14.83 2.69
CA ALA A 193 3.08 15.29 3.48
C ALA A 193 2.36 14.11 4.17
N ASN A 194 2.21 12.96 3.48
CA ASN A 194 1.63 11.76 4.09
C ASN A 194 2.50 11.22 5.25
N GLY A 195 3.82 11.25 5.09
CA GLY A 195 4.76 10.91 6.16
C GLY A 195 4.59 11.80 7.38
N ALA A 196 4.57 13.11 7.19
CA ALA A 196 4.38 14.11 8.25
C ALA A 196 3.01 13.98 8.92
N TYR A 197 1.95 13.82 8.14
CA TYR A 197 0.58 13.59 8.62
C TYR A 197 0.50 12.37 9.55
N ASN A 198 1.07 11.25 9.15
CA ASN A 198 1.04 10.03 9.95
C ASN A 198 1.96 10.09 11.17
N ILE A 199 3.05 10.86 11.13
CA ILE A 199 3.87 11.17 12.32
C ILE A 199 3.07 12.00 13.31
N ALA A 200 2.35 13.02 12.85
CA ALA A 200 1.47 13.82 13.70
C ALA A 200 0.36 12.96 14.35
N ARG A 201 -0.25 12.04 13.59
CA ARG A 201 -1.25 11.09 14.11
C ARG A 201 -0.68 10.18 15.20
N LYS A 202 0.57 9.72 15.09
CA LYS A 202 1.25 9.02 16.18
C LYS A 202 1.41 9.89 17.42
N GLY A 203 1.67 11.19 17.24
CA GLY A 203 1.66 12.16 18.33
C GLY A 203 0.32 12.19 19.09
N LEU A 204 -0.80 12.10 18.40
CA LEU A 204 -2.12 12.01 19.03
C LEU A 204 -2.30 10.74 19.86
N VAL A 205 -1.80 9.59 19.38
CA VAL A 205 -1.80 8.35 20.18
C VAL A 205 -1.02 8.54 21.47
N ILE A 206 0.14 9.21 21.43
CA ILE A 206 0.94 9.50 22.61
C ILE A 206 0.17 10.42 23.58
N ILE A 207 -0.45 11.48 23.06
CA ILE A 207 -1.25 12.40 23.87
C ILE A 207 -2.42 11.67 24.55
N ASP A 208 -3.09 10.77 23.84
CA ASP A 208 -4.18 9.98 24.38
C ASP A 208 -3.71 9.04 25.49
N LYS A 209 -2.57 8.38 25.32
CA LYS A 209 -1.92 7.60 26.38
C LYS A 209 -1.65 8.44 27.63
N ILE A 210 -1.13 9.65 27.47
CA ILE A 210 -0.85 10.59 28.58
C ILE A 210 -2.15 10.97 29.30
N LYS A 211 -3.22 11.30 28.54
CA LYS A 211 -4.51 11.68 29.11
C LYS A 211 -5.18 10.55 29.91
N ARG A 212 -4.98 9.31 29.52
CA ARG A 212 -5.58 8.13 30.16
C ARG A 212 -4.73 7.54 31.30
N SER A 213 -3.53 8.06 31.52
CA SER A 213 -2.63 7.52 32.52
C SER A 213 -2.86 8.18 33.87
N ASP A 214 -3.05 7.35 34.91
CA ASP A 214 -3.11 7.79 36.30
C ASP A 214 -1.72 8.07 36.91
N ASP A 215 -0.66 7.51 36.32
CA ASP A 215 0.74 7.67 36.77
C ASP A 215 1.67 7.98 35.62
N LEU A 216 1.98 9.26 35.43
CA LEU A 216 2.86 9.74 34.35
C LEU A 216 4.32 9.25 34.48
N LYS A 217 4.73 8.71 35.64
CA LYS A 217 6.10 8.18 35.81
C LYS A 217 6.24 6.75 35.26
N LYS A 218 5.13 6.04 35.13
CA LYS A 218 5.10 4.64 34.66
C LYS A 218 4.53 4.47 33.26
N ILE A 219 4.18 5.57 32.61
CA ILE A 219 3.56 5.51 31.28
C ILE A 219 4.55 5.03 30.21
N ASP A 220 4.15 4.00 29.45
CA ASP A 220 4.84 3.59 28.22
C ASP A 220 4.32 4.41 27.02
N LEU A 221 5.14 5.33 26.55
CA LEU A 221 4.84 6.17 25.38
C LEU A 221 5.23 5.52 24.05
N LYS A 222 5.83 4.32 24.10
CA LYS A 222 6.16 3.58 22.87
C LYS A 222 4.87 3.15 22.16
N ILE A 223 4.84 3.37 20.84
CA ILE A 223 3.77 2.89 19.96
C ILE A 223 4.30 1.67 19.23
N SER A 224 3.71 0.51 19.48
CA SER A 224 4.03 -0.70 18.71
C SER A 224 3.51 -0.59 17.27
N ASN A 225 4.10 -1.38 16.36
CA ASN A 225 3.61 -1.43 14.97
C ASN A 225 2.16 -1.90 14.87
N LYS A 226 1.76 -2.84 15.74
CA LYS A 226 0.38 -3.34 15.84
C LYS A 226 -0.58 -2.22 16.26
N GLU A 227 -0.26 -1.52 17.34
CA GLU A 227 -1.07 -0.40 17.85
C GLU A 227 -1.20 0.73 16.82
N TRP A 228 -0.11 1.05 16.11
CA TRP A 228 -0.14 2.03 15.05
C TRP A 228 -1.02 1.62 13.90
N LEU A 229 -0.91 0.36 13.44
CA LEU A 229 -1.70 -0.15 12.32
C LEU A 229 -3.19 -0.16 12.66
N GLN A 230 -3.55 -0.61 13.86
CA GLN A 230 -4.92 -0.60 14.36
C GLN A 230 -5.48 0.83 14.39
N PHE A 231 -4.75 1.78 15.01
CA PHE A 231 -5.17 3.18 15.08
C PHE A 231 -5.36 3.79 13.68
N ALA A 232 -4.43 3.52 12.75
CA ALA A 232 -4.49 4.08 11.40
C ALA A 232 -5.70 3.58 10.60
N GLN A 233 -6.20 2.38 10.90
CA GLN A 233 -7.36 1.77 10.25
C GLN A 233 -8.69 2.12 10.91
N GLU A 234 -8.71 2.27 12.24
CA GLU A 234 -9.91 2.63 13.00
C GLU A 234 -10.26 4.12 12.93
N LYS A 235 -9.22 4.96 12.86
CA LYS A 235 -9.35 6.43 12.78
C LYS A 235 -8.63 6.97 11.55
N PRO A 236 -9.14 6.68 10.35
CA PRO A 236 -8.49 7.10 9.11
C PRO A 236 -8.41 8.63 8.98
N TYR A 237 -9.35 9.37 9.56
CA TYR A 237 -9.39 10.85 9.48
C TYR A 237 -9.25 11.52 10.84
N LEU A 238 -8.65 12.73 10.83
CA LEU A 238 -8.61 13.64 11.98
C LEU A 238 -9.82 14.60 12.02
N ASN A 239 -10.81 14.41 11.17
CA ASN A 239 -11.92 15.33 10.96
C ASN A 239 -13.20 14.87 11.70
N GLU A 240 -13.08 14.66 13.01
CA GLU A 240 -14.21 14.73 13.95
C GLU A 240 -13.79 15.46 15.22
#